data_9d0ad9256b18df2e2bd9a5a8e60f4d44
#
_entry.id   9d0ad9256b18df2e2bd9a5a8e60f4d44
#
_cell.length_a   1.000
_cell.length_b   1.000
_cell.length_c   1.000
_cell.angle_alpha   90.00
_cell.angle_beta   90.00
_cell.angle_gamma   90.00
#
_symmetry.space_group_name_H-M   'P 1'
#
loop_
_entity.id
_entity.type
_entity.pdbx_description
1 polymer ?
#
loop_
_entity_poly.entity_id
_entity_poly.type
_entity_poly.pdbx_seq_one_letter_code
_entity_poly.pdbx_strand_id
1 'polypeptide(L)'
;MSNQGKIVQIIGAVVDVEFPRDSVPNVYDALKVDGTEITLEVQQQLGDGVVRSIALGSTDGLKRNLVATNTGSAISVPVGAGTLGRIMDVLGRPIDEAGPIETEERREIHQEAPKFDELSPSVELLPTGIKVIDLICPFAKGGKIGLFGGAGVGKTVTLMELINNIAVQQEGLSVFAGVGERTREGNDFYHEMQESGVVNVEEPEKSKVAMVYGQ
;
A
#
# COMPACT_ATOMS: atom_id res chain seq x y z
N MET A 1 -17.52 -10.41 -24.68
CA MET A 1 -17.83 -11.32 -23.55
C MET A 1 -18.13 -10.44 -22.36
N SER A 2 -19.12 -10.78 -21.55
CA SER A 2 -19.51 -9.94 -20.42
C SER A 2 -18.51 -10.11 -19.28
N ASN A 3 -17.69 -9.11 -18.98
CA ASN A 3 -16.79 -9.09 -17.81
C ASN A 3 -17.54 -8.83 -16.49
N GLN A 4 -18.83 -9.13 -16.44
CA GLN A 4 -19.70 -8.81 -15.32
C GLN A 4 -20.19 -10.06 -14.62
N GLY A 5 -20.08 -10.05 -13.32
CA GLY A 5 -20.61 -11.03 -12.39
C GLY A 5 -21.66 -10.45 -11.45
N LYS A 6 -22.27 -11.30 -10.62
CA LYS A 6 -23.23 -10.91 -9.60
C LYS A 6 -22.78 -11.37 -8.23
N ILE A 7 -22.91 -10.52 -7.24
CA ILE A 7 -22.64 -10.87 -5.84
C ILE A 7 -23.67 -11.90 -5.39
N VAL A 8 -23.18 -13.08 -4.95
CA VAL A 8 -24.03 -14.18 -4.44
C VAL A 8 -23.98 -14.31 -2.93
N GLN A 9 -22.88 -13.92 -2.30
CA GLN A 9 -22.71 -14.02 -0.86
C GLN A 9 -21.81 -12.90 -0.32
N ILE A 10 -22.09 -12.42 0.89
CA ILE A 10 -21.30 -11.43 1.61
C ILE A 10 -21.17 -11.90 3.05
N ILE A 11 -19.93 -12.04 3.54
CA ILE A 11 -19.60 -12.43 4.90
C ILE A 11 -18.49 -11.51 5.41
N GLY A 12 -18.86 -10.40 6.06
CA GLY A 12 -17.89 -9.37 6.45
C GLY A 12 -17.19 -8.82 5.22
N ALA A 13 -15.84 -8.85 5.22
CA ALA A 13 -15.03 -8.41 4.08
C ALA A 13 -14.96 -9.42 2.93
N VAL A 14 -15.47 -10.65 3.12
CA VAL A 14 -15.43 -11.68 2.08
C VAL A 14 -16.69 -11.59 1.24
N VAL A 15 -16.51 -11.48 -0.08
CA VAL A 15 -17.59 -11.34 -1.05
C VAL A 15 -17.40 -12.40 -2.13
N ASP A 16 -18.42 -13.27 -2.31
CA ASP A 16 -18.44 -14.25 -3.38
C ASP A 16 -19.24 -13.70 -4.57
N VAL A 17 -18.66 -13.78 -5.75
CA VAL A 17 -19.21 -13.25 -7.00
C VAL A 17 -19.30 -14.37 -8.03
N GLU A 18 -20.45 -14.52 -8.65
CA GLU A 18 -20.69 -15.49 -9.74
C GLU A 18 -20.53 -14.83 -11.09
N PHE A 19 -19.69 -15.41 -11.93
CA PHE A 19 -19.44 -15.01 -13.31
C PHE A 19 -19.89 -16.11 -14.29
N PRO A 20 -20.17 -15.76 -15.55
CA PRO A 20 -20.33 -16.76 -16.60
C PRO A 20 -19.07 -17.64 -16.70
N ARG A 21 -19.26 -18.94 -16.93
CA ARG A 21 -18.13 -19.92 -16.96
C ARG A 21 -17.02 -19.56 -17.95
N ASP A 22 -17.35 -18.83 -19.01
CA ASP A 22 -16.40 -18.43 -20.07
C ASP A 22 -15.67 -17.12 -19.76
N SER A 23 -15.96 -16.47 -18.61
CA SER A 23 -15.40 -15.17 -18.23
C SER A 23 -15.09 -15.06 -16.73
N VAL A 24 -14.63 -16.18 -16.13
CA VAL A 24 -14.25 -16.22 -14.72
C VAL A 24 -12.96 -15.42 -14.52
N PRO A 25 -12.92 -14.46 -13.58
CA PRO A 25 -11.73 -13.69 -13.26
C PRO A 25 -10.56 -14.56 -12.79
N ASN A 26 -9.35 -14.11 -13.07
CA ASN A 26 -8.15 -14.71 -12.49
C ASN A 26 -7.99 -14.31 -11.02
N VAL A 27 -7.19 -15.10 -10.28
CA VAL A 27 -6.77 -14.72 -8.94
C VAL A 27 -5.98 -13.41 -9.01
N TYR A 28 -6.25 -12.51 -8.07
CA TYR A 28 -5.75 -11.13 -7.97
C TYR A 28 -6.39 -10.12 -8.92
N ASP A 29 -7.27 -10.53 -9.84
CA ASP A 29 -8.04 -9.54 -10.61
C ASP A 29 -8.85 -8.63 -9.68
N ALA A 30 -8.88 -7.35 -10.02
CA ALA A 30 -9.70 -6.36 -9.33
C ALA A 30 -11.11 -6.32 -9.91
N LEU A 31 -12.12 -6.36 -9.03
CA LEU A 31 -13.51 -6.22 -9.40
C LEU A 31 -14.05 -4.89 -8.86
N LYS A 32 -14.76 -4.14 -9.69
CA LYS A 32 -15.48 -2.92 -9.27
C LYS A 32 -16.96 -3.25 -9.09
N VAL A 33 -17.52 -2.89 -7.94
CA VAL A 33 -18.95 -3.07 -7.66
C VAL A 33 -19.72 -1.86 -8.17
N ASP A 34 -20.63 -2.07 -9.11
CA ASP A 34 -21.37 -0.99 -9.76
C ASP A 34 -22.21 -0.18 -8.76
N GLY A 35 -22.16 1.14 -8.91
CA GLY A 35 -22.87 2.07 -8.03
C GLY A 35 -22.25 2.25 -6.64
N THR A 36 -21.03 1.76 -6.43
CA THR A 36 -20.26 1.93 -5.19
C THR A 36 -18.80 2.28 -5.50
N GLU A 37 -18.06 2.73 -4.48
CA GLU A 37 -16.61 2.95 -4.55
C GLU A 37 -15.79 1.71 -4.15
N ILE A 38 -16.48 0.56 -3.95
CA ILE A 38 -15.87 -0.64 -3.39
C ILE A 38 -15.14 -1.39 -4.51
N THR A 39 -13.87 -1.68 -4.25
CA THR A 39 -13.05 -2.58 -5.05
C THR A 39 -12.89 -3.90 -4.32
N LEU A 40 -13.09 -5.00 -5.03
CA LEU A 40 -12.86 -6.35 -4.52
C LEU A 40 -11.62 -6.93 -5.20
N GLU A 41 -10.84 -7.71 -4.49
CA GLU A 41 -9.73 -8.47 -5.04
C GLU A 41 -10.03 -9.96 -5.01
N VAL A 42 -9.93 -10.61 -6.15
CA VAL A 42 -10.17 -12.06 -6.26
C VAL A 42 -9.04 -12.81 -5.56
N GLN A 43 -9.40 -13.64 -4.57
CA GLN A 43 -8.43 -14.45 -3.83
C GLN A 43 -8.46 -15.92 -4.24
N GLN A 44 -9.60 -16.42 -4.65
CA GLN A 44 -9.77 -17.84 -4.96
C GLN A 44 -10.92 -18.07 -5.94
N GLN A 45 -10.73 -19.01 -6.84
CA GLN A 45 -11.81 -19.58 -7.66
C GLN A 45 -12.41 -20.79 -6.92
N LEU A 46 -13.73 -20.77 -6.67
CA LEU A 46 -14.43 -21.82 -5.93
C LEU A 46 -14.99 -22.92 -6.82
N GLY A 47 -14.98 -22.70 -8.14
CA GLY A 47 -15.63 -23.56 -9.13
C GLY A 47 -17.01 -23.03 -9.58
N ASP A 48 -17.55 -23.60 -10.60
CA ASP A 48 -18.86 -23.25 -11.19
C ASP A 48 -19.06 -21.75 -11.53
N GLY A 49 -17.98 -21.06 -11.83
CA GLY A 49 -17.99 -19.62 -12.13
C GLY A 49 -17.98 -18.72 -10.91
N VAL A 50 -17.94 -19.28 -9.69
CA VAL A 50 -17.90 -18.47 -8.46
C VAL A 50 -16.47 -18.19 -8.04
N VAL A 51 -16.19 -16.92 -7.78
CA VAL A 51 -14.92 -16.46 -7.22
C VAL A 51 -15.13 -15.87 -5.84
N ARG A 52 -14.19 -16.13 -4.95
CA ARG A 52 -14.12 -15.51 -3.61
C ARG A 52 -13.16 -14.34 -3.66
N SER A 53 -13.64 -13.21 -3.19
CA SER A 53 -12.89 -11.96 -3.16
C SER A 53 -12.91 -11.31 -1.78
N ILE A 54 -11.96 -10.42 -1.55
CA ILE A 54 -11.87 -9.58 -0.35
C ILE A 54 -12.16 -8.14 -0.75
N ALA A 55 -13.04 -7.49 0.03
CA ALA A 55 -13.34 -6.09 -0.16
C ALA A 55 -12.24 -5.20 0.45
N LEU A 56 -11.76 -4.24 -0.34
CA LEU A 56 -10.83 -3.20 0.09
C LEU A 56 -11.62 -1.94 0.45
N GLY A 57 -12.41 -2.05 1.49
CA GLY A 57 -13.28 -1.00 2.02
C GLY A 57 -14.45 -1.59 2.79
N SER A 58 -15.29 -0.72 3.35
CA SER A 58 -16.49 -1.17 4.06
C SER A 58 -17.46 -1.86 3.11
N THR A 59 -17.96 -3.02 3.51
CA THR A 59 -19.00 -3.75 2.78
C THR A 59 -20.42 -3.33 3.19
N ASP A 60 -20.55 -2.29 4.03
CA ASP A 60 -21.82 -1.77 4.46
C ASP A 60 -22.67 -1.30 3.26
N GLY A 61 -23.90 -1.77 3.19
CA GLY A 61 -24.81 -1.45 2.09
C GLY A 61 -24.68 -2.33 0.86
N LEU A 62 -23.70 -3.22 0.76
CA LEU A 62 -23.64 -4.23 -0.30
C LEU A 62 -24.83 -5.18 -0.20
N LYS A 63 -25.35 -5.56 -1.36
CA LYS A 63 -26.49 -6.48 -1.46
C LYS A 63 -26.18 -7.59 -2.47
N ARG A 64 -26.83 -8.72 -2.30
CA ARG A 64 -26.87 -9.77 -3.32
C ARG A 64 -27.41 -9.21 -4.63
N ASN A 65 -26.98 -9.78 -5.73
CA ASN A 65 -27.34 -9.42 -7.11
C ASN A 65 -26.80 -8.05 -7.58
N LEU A 66 -25.99 -7.32 -6.79
CA LEU A 66 -25.23 -6.22 -7.33
C LEU A 66 -24.24 -6.73 -8.38
N VAL A 67 -24.05 -5.94 -9.42
CA VAL A 67 -23.12 -6.27 -10.50
C VAL A 67 -21.70 -5.92 -10.04
N ALA A 68 -20.78 -6.83 -10.29
CA ALA A 68 -19.36 -6.61 -10.13
C ALA A 68 -18.68 -6.80 -11.48
N THR A 69 -17.95 -5.77 -11.92
CA THR A 69 -17.28 -5.75 -13.22
C THR A 69 -15.81 -6.07 -13.04
N ASN A 70 -15.31 -7.12 -13.71
CA ASN A 70 -13.89 -7.45 -13.73
C ASN A 70 -13.12 -6.41 -14.56
N THR A 71 -12.07 -5.84 -13.97
CA THR A 71 -11.18 -4.89 -14.66
C THR A 71 -10.21 -5.57 -15.63
N GLY A 72 -10.02 -6.90 -15.50
CA GLY A 72 -9.09 -7.71 -16.30
C GLY A 72 -7.62 -7.51 -15.91
N SER A 73 -7.34 -6.88 -14.78
CA SER A 73 -6.00 -6.66 -14.24
C SER A 73 -6.03 -6.65 -12.72
N ALA A 74 -4.88 -6.87 -12.10
CA ALA A 74 -4.71 -6.70 -10.66
C ALA A 74 -4.86 -5.22 -10.25
N ILE A 75 -4.98 -4.99 -8.94
CA ILE A 75 -4.97 -3.64 -8.38
C ILE A 75 -3.65 -2.96 -8.72
N SER A 76 -3.72 -1.76 -9.25
CA SER A 76 -2.55 -0.95 -9.58
C SER A 76 -2.54 0.35 -8.80
N VAL A 77 -1.36 0.80 -8.41
CA VAL A 77 -1.14 2.05 -7.68
C VAL A 77 -0.25 2.99 -8.49
N PRO A 78 -0.39 4.31 -8.30
CA PRO A 78 0.51 5.27 -8.92
C PRO A 78 1.93 5.08 -8.36
N VAL A 79 2.93 5.22 -9.23
CA VAL A 79 4.35 5.15 -8.86
C VAL A 79 5.11 6.32 -9.47
N GLY A 80 6.32 6.57 -8.98
CA GLY A 80 7.20 7.61 -9.48
C GLY A 80 7.24 8.87 -8.62
N ALA A 81 7.93 9.90 -9.11
CA ALA A 81 8.21 11.12 -8.35
C ALA A 81 6.95 11.87 -7.87
N GLY A 82 5.85 11.79 -8.63
CA GLY A 82 4.58 12.43 -8.25
C GLY A 82 3.91 11.85 -6.99
N THR A 83 4.42 10.74 -6.44
CA THR A 83 3.92 10.16 -5.17
C THR A 83 4.67 10.69 -3.95
N LEU A 84 5.79 11.37 -4.13
CA LEU A 84 6.59 11.91 -3.03
C LEU A 84 5.83 13.05 -2.33
N GLY A 85 5.89 13.07 -1.02
CA GLY A 85 5.17 14.02 -0.18
C GLY A 85 3.66 13.80 -0.11
N ARG A 86 3.13 12.75 -0.76
CA ARG A 86 1.70 12.47 -0.83
C ARG A 86 1.30 11.33 0.10
N ILE A 87 0.05 11.41 0.57
CA ILE A 87 -0.60 10.32 1.31
C ILE A 87 -1.67 9.70 0.42
N MET A 88 -1.62 8.38 0.29
CA MET A 88 -2.59 7.62 -0.49
C MET A 88 -3.16 6.46 0.31
N ASP A 89 -4.35 6.01 -0.09
CA ASP A 89 -4.95 4.77 0.40
C ASP A 89 -4.32 3.53 -0.26
N VAL A 90 -4.75 2.34 0.14
CA VAL A 90 -4.27 1.06 -0.40
C VAL A 90 -4.60 0.86 -1.89
N LEU A 91 -5.49 1.65 -2.46
CA LEU A 91 -5.84 1.66 -3.89
C LEU A 91 -5.08 2.74 -4.67
N GLY A 92 -4.19 3.48 -3.99
CA GLY A 92 -3.42 4.57 -4.58
C GLY A 92 -4.24 5.84 -4.83
N ARG A 93 -5.35 6.03 -4.11
CA ARG A 93 -6.14 7.26 -4.14
C ARG A 93 -5.59 8.26 -3.13
N PRO A 94 -5.42 9.54 -3.48
CA PRO A 94 -4.94 10.54 -2.54
C PRO A 94 -5.97 10.76 -1.41
N ILE A 95 -5.46 10.86 -0.17
CA ILE A 95 -6.26 11.14 1.04
C ILE A 95 -5.74 12.37 1.79
N ASP A 96 -4.82 13.11 1.21
CA ASP A 96 -4.15 14.30 1.76
C ASP A 96 -4.81 15.63 1.33
N GLU A 97 -5.96 15.60 0.66
CA GLU A 97 -6.69 16.76 0.13
C GLU A 97 -5.87 17.65 -0.83
N ALA A 98 -4.69 17.19 -1.27
CA ALA A 98 -3.79 17.92 -2.16
C ALA A 98 -4.10 17.70 -3.67
N GLY A 99 -5.30 17.20 -3.99
CA GLY A 99 -5.72 16.91 -5.37
C GLY A 99 -5.21 15.58 -5.91
N PRO A 100 -5.46 15.29 -7.20
CA PRO A 100 -5.05 14.01 -7.80
C PRO A 100 -3.52 13.85 -7.81
N ILE A 101 -3.07 12.59 -7.74
CA ILE A 101 -1.65 12.26 -7.89
C ILE A 101 -1.37 12.16 -9.38
N GLU A 102 -0.57 13.08 -9.90
CA GLU A 102 -0.17 13.10 -11.31
C GLU A 102 1.05 12.20 -11.51
N THR A 103 0.83 11.05 -12.13
CA THR A 103 1.91 10.11 -12.49
C THR A 103 1.63 9.54 -13.87
N GLU A 104 2.69 9.32 -14.64
CA GLU A 104 2.61 8.68 -15.95
C GLU A 104 2.51 7.16 -15.85
N GLU A 105 2.97 6.58 -14.74
CA GLU A 105 3.09 5.13 -14.56
C GLU A 105 2.25 4.66 -13.37
N ARG A 106 1.59 3.51 -13.56
CA ARG A 106 0.95 2.73 -12.50
C ARG A 106 1.52 1.33 -12.52
N ARG A 107 1.72 0.73 -11.36
CA ARG A 107 2.18 -0.66 -11.22
C ARG A 107 1.19 -1.48 -10.44
N GLU A 108 1.05 -2.73 -10.85
CA GLU A 108 0.28 -3.72 -10.10
C GLU A 108 0.95 -3.98 -8.74
N ILE A 109 0.13 -4.17 -7.71
CA ILE A 109 0.63 -4.41 -6.34
C ILE A 109 1.24 -5.81 -6.19
N HIS A 110 0.83 -6.77 -7.02
CA HIS A 110 1.39 -8.12 -7.06
C HIS A 110 2.52 -8.18 -8.08
N GLN A 111 3.75 -8.18 -7.58
CA GLN A 111 4.96 -8.25 -8.37
C GLN A 111 5.68 -9.56 -8.10
N GLU A 112 6.32 -10.11 -9.12
CA GLU A 112 7.23 -11.24 -8.96
C GLU A 112 8.46 -10.84 -8.15
N ALA A 113 8.98 -11.78 -7.36
CA ALA A 113 10.23 -11.55 -6.64
C ALA A 113 11.40 -11.45 -7.65
N PRO A 114 12.46 -10.66 -7.33
CA PRO A 114 13.66 -10.61 -8.15
C PRO A 114 14.24 -12.00 -8.38
N LYS A 115 14.75 -12.24 -9.57
CA LYS A 115 15.41 -13.51 -9.91
C LYS A 115 16.72 -13.66 -9.15
N PHE A 116 17.17 -14.90 -8.98
CA PHE A 116 18.37 -15.20 -8.21
C PHE A 116 19.63 -14.53 -8.77
N ASP A 117 19.73 -14.38 -10.07
CA ASP A 117 20.84 -13.73 -10.78
C ASP A 117 20.84 -12.18 -10.64
N GLU A 118 19.72 -11.61 -10.24
CA GLU A 118 19.59 -10.17 -9.95
C GLU A 118 19.95 -9.81 -8.51
N LEU A 119 20.11 -10.81 -7.63
CA LEU A 119 20.45 -10.60 -6.22
C LEU A 119 21.94 -10.28 -6.05
N SER A 120 22.25 -9.19 -5.35
CA SER A 120 23.64 -8.90 -4.96
C SER A 120 24.11 -9.84 -3.84
N PRO A 121 25.24 -10.52 -4.02
CA PRO A 121 25.81 -11.38 -2.97
C PRO A 121 26.55 -10.59 -1.88
N SER A 122 26.77 -9.28 -2.07
CA SER A 122 27.50 -8.44 -1.12
C SER A 122 26.61 -7.96 0.02
N VAL A 123 27.11 -8.10 1.25
CA VAL A 123 26.48 -7.53 2.44
C VAL A 123 27.08 -6.16 2.69
N GLU A 124 26.28 -5.11 2.46
CA GLU A 124 26.66 -3.73 2.79
C GLU A 124 25.89 -3.29 4.03
N LEU A 125 26.53 -2.49 4.87
CA LEU A 125 25.88 -1.89 6.03
C LEU A 125 25.10 -0.65 5.61
N LEU A 126 23.94 -0.47 6.24
CA LEU A 126 23.11 0.72 6.14
C LEU A 126 23.36 1.58 7.39
N PRO A 127 24.16 2.65 7.33
CA PRO A 127 24.33 3.54 8.48
C PRO A 127 23.00 4.26 8.75
N THR A 128 22.52 4.11 9.97
CA THR A 128 21.22 4.66 10.39
C THR A 128 21.34 6.05 11.01
N GLY A 129 22.55 6.45 11.44
CA GLY A 129 22.79 7.65 12.22
C GLY A 129 22.41 7.52 13.70
N ILE A 130 21.83 6.40 14.12
CA ILE A 130 21.49 6.12 15.50
C ILE A 130 22.61 5.28 16.12
N LYS A 131 23.40 5.90 17.00
CA LYS A 131 24.64 5.31 17.55
C LYS A 131 24.47 3.90 18.10
N VAL A 132 23.39 3.65 18.83
CA VAL A 132 23.18 2.34 19.47
C VAL A 132 22.88 1.26 18.42
N ILE A 133 22.19 1.60 17.37
CA ILE A 133 21.89 0.69 16.26
C ILE A 133 23.16 0.40 15.48
N ASP A 134 23.87 1.44 15.04
CA ASP A 134 25.04 1.32 14.19
C ASP A 134 26.20 0.59 14.89
N LEU A 135 26.29 0.74 16.22
CA LEU A 135 27.37 0.12 17.00
C LEU A 135 27.06 -1.31 17.45
N ILE A 136 25.83 -1.59 17.87
CA ILE A 136 25.48 -2.85 18.56
C ILE A 136 24.75 -3.82 17.63
N CYS A 137 23.86 -3.32 16.77
CA CYS A 137 23.05 -4.15 15.87
C CYS A 137 22.88 -3.48 14.50
N PRO A 138 23.98 -3.29 13.75
CA PRO A 138 23.96 -2.57 12.50
C PRO A 138 23.02 -3.20 11.47
N PHE A 139 22.35 -2.37 10.67
CA PHE A 139 21.44 -2.82 9.65
C PHE A 139 22.19 -3.15 8.35
N ALA A 140 21.75 -4.22 7.70
CA ALA A 140 22.23 -4.54 6.36
C ALA A 140 21.30 -3.93 5.31
N LYS A 141 21.85 -3.37 4.23
CA LYS A 141 21.08 -2.95 3.05
C LYS A 141 20.31 -4.13 2.48
N GLY A 142 19.03 -3.92 2.15
CA GLY A 142 18.13 -4.97 1.68
C GLY A 142 17.66 -5.94 2.77
N GLY A 143 18.05 -5.73 4.04
CA GLY A 143 17.63 -6.54 5.17
C GLY A 143 16.17 -6.24 5.60
N LYS A 144 15.59 -7.20 6.32
CA LYS A 144 14.29 -7.05 7.00
C LYS A 144 14.55 -6.89 8.49
N ILE A 145 14.12 -5.79 9.06
CA ILE A 145 14.40 -5.42 10.45
C ILE A 145 13.10 -5.24 11.19
N GLY A 146 12.96 -5.86 12.36
CA GLY A 146 11.81 -5.72 13.25
C GLY A 146 12.13 -4.85 14.46
N LEU A 147 11.33 -3.81 14.69
CA LEU A 147 11.37 -2.99 15.90
C LEU A 147 10.21 -3.40 16.81
N PHE A 148 10.52 -4.06 17.92
CA PHE A 148 9.54 -4.57 18.87
C PHE A 148 9.54 -3.75 20.15
N GLY A 149 8.35 -3.48 20.69
CA GLY A 149 8.21 -2.79 21.95
C GLY A 149 6.73 -2.57 22.30
N GLY A 150 6.45 -2.32 23.58
CA GLY A 150 5.11 -1.96 24.06
C GLY A 150 4.65 -0.59 23.55
N ALA A 151 3.47 -0.18 23.98
CA ALA A 151 2.97 1.16 23.68
C ALA A 151 3.83 2.23 24.36
N GLY A 152 4.06 3.37 23.69
CA GLY A 152 4.75 4.53 24.27
C GLY A 152 6.26 4.39 24.47
N VAL A 153 6.91 3.39 23.86
CA VAL A 153 8.36 3.17 24.03
C VAL A 153 9.21 3.79 22.91
N GLY A 154 8.62 4.65 22.08
CA GLY A 154 9.35 5.42 21.07
C GLY A 154 9.60 4.71 19.73
N LYS A 155 8.83 3.65 19.38
CA LYS A 155 8.96 2.98 18.08
C LYS A 155 8.79 3.96 16.92
N THR A 156 7.73 4.76 16.96
CA THR A 156 7.41 5.76 15.93
C THR A 156 8.49 6.82 15.82
N VAL A 157 9.00 7.31 16.94
CA VAL A 157 10.12 8.28 16.98
C VAL A 157 11.37 7.69 16.32
N THR A 158 11.68 6.41 16.59
CA THR A 158 12.82 5.73 15.95
C THR A 158 12.62 5.60 14.45
N LEU A 159 11.40 5.28 13.98
CA LEU A 159 11.09 5.22 12.56
C LEU A 159 11.23 6.58 11.87
N MET A 160 10.73 7.65 12.50
CA MET A 160 10.88 9.02 11.96
C MET A 160 12.35 9.41 11.83
N GLU A 161 13.14 9.13 12.85
CA GLU A 161 14.58 9.42 12.82
C GLU A 161 15.30 8.62 11.73
N LEU A 162 14.94 7.35 11.51
CA LEU A 162 15.48 6.56 10.41
C LEU A 162 15.12 7.14 9.04
N ILE A 163 13.86 7.52 8.83
CA ILE A 163 13.40 8.13 7.58
C ILE A 163 14.14 9.46 7.34
N ASN A 164 14.21 10.32 8.37
CA ASN A 164 14.90 11.59 8.28
C ASN A 164 16.40 11.42 7.95
N ASN A 165 17.08 10.51 8.63
CA ASN A 165 18.50 10.27 8.41
C ASN A 165 18.77 9.68 7.01
N ILE A 166 17.91 8.78 6.52
CA ILE A 166 18.01 8.26 5.15
C ILE A 166 17.80 9.39 4.13
N ALA A 167 16.81 10.25 4.35
CA ALA A 167 16.51 11.38 3.47
C ALA A 167 17.64 12.39 3.41
N VAL A 168 18.20 12.77 4.56
CA VAL A 168 19.19 13.86 4.69
C VAL A 168 20.61 13.37 4.41
N GLN A 169 21.01 12.22 4.98
CA GLN A 169 22.39 11.76 4.92
C GLN A 169 22.71 10.90 3.69
N GLN A 170 21.72 10.21 3.14
CA GLN A 170 21.92 9.27 2.04
C GLN A 170 21.22 9.70 0.74
N GLU A 171 20.54 10.85 0.74
CA GLU A 171 19.70 11.31 -0.37
C GLU A 171 18.67 10.25 -0.82
N GLY A 172 18.33 9.34 0.08
CA GLY A 172 17.47 8.21 -0.18
C GLY A 172 15.99 8.59 -0.19
N LEU A 173 15.17 7.72 -0.77
CA LEU A 173 13.72 7.81 -0.75
C LEU A 173 13.16 6.77 0.22
N SER A 174 12.10 7.14 0.91
CA SER A 174 11.41 6.25 1.85
C SER A 174 9.95 6.06 1.45
N VAL A 175 9.42 4.89 1.72
CA VAL A 175 7.98 4.62 1.63
C VAL A 175 7.52 4.19 3.01
N PHE A 176 6.57 4.92 3.56
CA PHE A 176 5.95 4.58 4.83
C PHE A 176 4.58 3.95 4.59
N ALA A 177 4.35 2.75 5.15
CA ALA A 177 3.06 2.08 5.11
C ALA A 177 2.49 1.99 6.53
N GLY A 178 1.43 2.76 6.81
CA GLY A 178 0.68 2.72 8.06
C GLY A 178 -0.46 1.70 7.97
N VAL A 179 -0.31 0.55 8.62
CA VAL A 179 -1.31 -0.52 8.63
C VAL A 179 -1.67 -0.88 10.06
N GLY A 180 -2.96 -0.72 10.43
CA GLY A 180 -3.43 -0.99 11.78
C GLY A 180 -3.01 0.06 12.82
N GLU A 181 -2.52 1.21 12.38
CA GLU A 181 -2.25 2.37 13.23
C GLU A 181 -3.56 3.14 13.51
N ARG A 182 -3.57 3.92 14.58
CA ARG A 182 -4.70 4.81 14.84
C ARG A 182 -4.65 5.99 13.89
N THR A 183 -5.79 6.40 13.35
CA THR A 183 -5.90 7.54 12.42
C THR A 183 -5.22 8.81 12.96
N ARG A 184 -5.34 9.05 14.27
CA ARG A 184 -4.67 10.17 14.94
C ARG A 184 -3.15 10.05 14.88
N GLU A 185 -2.59 8.86 15.16
CA GLU A 185 -1.14 8.63 15.13
C GLU A 185 -0.58 8.78 13.71
N GLY A 186 -1.34 8.36 12.70
CA GLY A 186 -0.98 8.57 11.29
C GLY A 186 -0.97 10.06 10.91
N ASN A 187 -1.93 10.84 11.39
CA ASN A 187 -1.97 12.27 11.16
C ASN A 187 -0.85 13.02 11.89
N ASP A 188 -0.60 12.67 13.15
CA ASP A 188 0.50 13.24 13.96
C ASP A 188 1.85 12.95 13.24
N PHE A 189 2.04 11.72 12.74
CA PHE A 189 3.22 11.32 11.99
C PHE A 189 3.44 12.17 10.73
N TYR A 190 2.37 12.47 9.98
CA TYR A 190 2.45 13.32 8.80
C TYR A 190 2.90 14.75 9.14
N HIS A 191 2.33 15.34 10.19
CA HIS A 191 2.73 16.67 10.64
C HIS A 191 4.18 16.72 11.10
N GLU A 192 4.63 15.72 11.84
CA GLU A 192 6.03 15.62 12.28
C GLU A 192 6.99 15.46 11.08
N MET A 193 6.60 14.77 10.01
CA MET A 193 7.37 14.71 8.76
C MET A 193 7.44 16.05 8.04
N GLN A 194 6.39 16.87 8.12
CA GLN A 194 6.41 18.24 7.60
C GLN A 194 7.34 19.14 8.42
N GLU A 195 7.23 19.08 9.74
CA GLU A 195 8.09 19.87 10.65
C GLU A 195 9.57 19.52 10.50
N SER A 196 9.89 18.25 10.27
CA SER A 196 11.27 17.79 10.02
C SER A 196 11.81 18.14 8.62
N GLY A 197 10.94 18.64 7.72
CA GLY A 197 11.31 18.99 6.35
C GLY A 197 11.48 17.80 5.39
N VAL A 198 11.17 16.58 5.82
CA VAL A 198 11.17 15.38 4.96
C VAL A 198 10.01 15.40 3.98
N VAL A 199 8.88 15.97 4.38
CA VAL A 199 7.73 16.29 3.54
C VAL A 199 7.68 17.80 3.33
N ASN A 200 7.74 18.23 2.08
CA ASN A 200 7.58 19.62 1.70
C ASN A 200 6.22 19.78 0.99
N VAL A 201 5.29 20.48 1.63
CA VAL A 201 3.93 20.68 1.11
C VAL A 201 3.90 21.70 -0.03
N GLU A 202 4.78 22.71 0.03
CA GLU A 202 4.86 23.76 -1.00
C GLU A 202 5.54 23.27 -2.28
N GLU A 203 6.54 22.40 -2.13
CA GLU A 203 7.31 21.82 -3.24
C GLU A 203 7.37 20.28 -3.07
N PRO A 204 6.30 19.55 -3.38
CA PRO A 204 6.24 18.10 -3.16
C PRO A 204 7.37 17.30 -3.81
N GLU A 205 7.90 17.78 -4.92
CA GLU A 205 9.04 17.18 -5.63
C GLU A 205 10.32 17.12 -4.78
N LYS A 206 10.45 17.98 -3.78
CA LYS A 206 11.58 17.97 -2.83
C LYS A 206 11.38 17.00 -1.68
N SER A 207 10.18 16.46 -1.52
CA SER A 207 9.88 15.47 -0.49
C SER A 207 10.64 14.18 -0.74
N LYS A 208 10.98 13.48 0.34
CA LYS A 208 11.76 12.24 0.30
C LYS A 208 10.99 11.02 0.79
N VAL A 209 9.70 11.18 1.08
CA VAL A 209 8.86 10.09 1.58
C VAL A 209 7.52 10.07 0.85
N ALA A 210 7.03 8.88 0.52
CA ALA A 210 5.66 8.62 0.11
C ALA A 210 4.95 7.83 1.21
N MET A 211 3.67 8.11 1.46
CA MET A 211 2.92 7.49 2.54
C MET A 211 1.69 6.76 2.02
N VAL A 212 1.48 5.54 2.53
CA VAL A 212 0.30 4.71 2.22
C VAL A 212 -0.37 4.33 3.53
N TYR A 213 -1.63 4.66 3.68
CA TYR A 213 -2.41 4.29 4.87
C TYR A 213 -3.47 3.26 4.54
N GLY A 214 -3.44 2.14 5.28
CA GLY A 214 -4.42 1.04 5.21
C GLY A 214 -5.36 1.04 6.43
N GLN A 215 -6.07 2.14 6.63
CA GLN A 215 -6.98 2.34 7.77
C GLN A 215 -8.43 2.35 7.33
#